data_12f58ebc062820db89fe14e0755da620
#
_entry.id   12f58ebc062820db89fe14e0755da620
#
_cell.length_a   1.000
_cell.length_b   1.000
_cell.length_c   1.000
_cell.angle_alpha   90.00
_cell.angle_beta   90.00
_cell.angle_gamma   90.00
#
_symmetry.space_group_name_H-M   'P 1'
#
loop_
_entity.id
_entity.type
_entity.pdbx_description
1 polymer ?
#
loop_
_entity_poly.entity_id
_entity_poly.type
_entity_poly.pdbx_seq_one_letter_code
_entity_poly.pdbx_strand_id
1 'polypeptide(L)'
;LKLETVNGKKTNVPDIMSVDASANTGMVEVKLNQPYTIPAEGVYVGYSFKMDELDETNRYPLRITTELHTGGMYIHSSKNYRSWIDVSDQCSSAMQVLLGGAAEHAVSVSPAGVYFGAINKQIPVTFMVENHGSSGIKTLDYAYDYAGSHYTGTATPEVEVQPVYSAYSYITFNLPEVAQKGYYPIDLRITKVNGADNTEPDASVNQTMSVVDVVPKHRALMEEYSGTWCGFCPRGFVGLEVMNRLYPDDFIGLSYHSGDGSSQDDPMEVMNGNTDFPNNISGFPAAYMERKYEINAYSGYNDEATEFGVDKVWLAACELPAEASIDVKADLSADQSTVKATASVNFPLAIQDAGYEIEFVLVADSLCGEGEEWIQHNYYARKAYGEFDQ
;
A
#
# COMPACT_ATOMS: atom_id res chain seq x y z
N LEU A 1 -21.85 -25.13 -9.27
CA LEU A 1 -22.29 -23.77 -8.90
C LEU A 1 -23.79 -23.82 -8.64
N LYS A 2 -24.22 -23.43 -7.44
CA LYS A 2 -25.66 -23.30 -7.12
C LYS A 2 -25.96 -21.81 -7.02
N LEU A 3 -27.02 -21.38 -7.69
CA LEU A 3 -27.59 -20.05 -7.54
C LEU A 3 -28.75 -20.15 -6.54
N GLU A 4 -28.68 -19.42 -5.43
CA GLU A 4 -29.76 -19.35 -4.44
C GLU A 4 -30.23 -17.90 -4.31
N THR A 5 -31.53 -17.68 -4.11
CA THR A 5 -32.06 -16.33 -3.89
C THR A 5 -31.84 -15.88 -2.45
N VAL A 6 -31.68 -14.56 -2.24
CA VAL A 6 -31.37 -13.90 -0.95
C VAL A 6 -32.29 -14.31 0.21
N ASN A 7 -33.49 -14.81 -0.06
CA ASN A 7 -34.44 -15.22 0.98
C ASN A 7 -34.29 -16.67 1.47
N GLY A 8 -33.20 -17.35 1.17
CA GLY A 8 -32.91 -18.70 1.67
C GLY A 8 -33.90 -19.78 1.20
N LYS A 9 -34.80 -19.47 0.30
CA LYS A 9 -35.62 -20.49 -0.36
C LYS A 9 -34.73 -21.18 -1.37
N LYS A 10 -34.41 -22.45 -1.08
CA LYS A 10 -33.78 -23.33 -2.06
C LYS A 10 -34.56 -23.25 -3.37
N THR A 11 -34.02 -22.55 -4.34
CA THR A 11 -34.42 -22.79 -5.71
C THR A 11 -33.73 -24.10 -6.11
N ASN A 12 -34.48 -25.06 -6.59
CA ASN A 12 -33.95 -26.27 -7.23
C ASN A 12 -33.30 -25.89 -8.57
N VAL A 13 -32.33 -25.00 -8.54
CA VAL A 13 -31.52 -24.72 -9.71
C VAL A 13 -30.48 -25.84 -9.76
N PRO A 14 -30.45 -26.63 -10.83
CA PRO A 14 -29.44 -27.68 -10.96
C PRO A 14 -28.03 -27.08 -10.96
N ASP A 15 -27.05 -27.86 -10.57
CA ASP A 15 -25.65 -27.47 -10.66
C ASP A 15 -25.37 -27.00 -12.10
N ILE A 16 -25.02 -25.72 -12.22
CA ILE A 16 -24.96 -25.06 -13.53
C ILE A 16 -23.67 -25.47 -14.26
N MET A 17 -22.64 -25.87 -13.50
CA MET A 17 -21.39 -26.35 -14.07
C MET A 17 -20.56 -27.11 -13.04
N SER A 18 -19.84 -28.15 -13.47
CA SER A 18 -18.73 -28.73 -12.73
C SER A 18 -17.42 -28.34 -13.40
N VAL A 19 -16.46 -27.87 -12.62
CA VAL A 19 -15.13 -27.51 -13.06
C VAL A 19 -14.14 -28.43 -12.34
N ASP A 20 -13.25 -29.06 -13.10
CA ASP A 20 -12.12 -29.76 -12.51
C ASP A 20 -11.06 -28.73 -12.08
N ALA A 21 -11.03 -28.43 -10.80
CA ALA A 21 -10.11 -27.46 -10.20
C ALA A 21 -8.72 -28.06 -9.90
N SER A 22 -8.49 -29.31 -10.16
CA SER A 22 -7.24 -30.01 -9.81
C SER A 22 -6.01 -29.55 -10.58
N ALA A 23 -6.18 -28.80 -11.66
CA ALA A 23 -5.09 -28.38 -12.55
C ALA A 23 -4.75 -26.87 -12.48
N ASN A 24 -5.47 -26.04 -11.73
CA ASN A 24 -5.35 -24.59 -11.80
C ASN A 24 -4.95 -23.97 -10.46
N THR A 25 -3.76 -23.42 -10.40
CA THR A 25 -3.34 -22.48 -9.34
C THR A 25 -3.60 -21.06 -9.85
N GLY A 26 -4.53 -20.35 -9.25
CA GLY A 26 -4.84 -18.97 -9.62
C GLY A 26 -6.34 -18.72 -9.82
N MET A 27 -6.67 -17.65 -10.53
CA MET A 27 -8.06 -17.30 -10.84
C MET A 27 -8.62 -18.21 -11.92
N VAL A 28 -9.77 -18.81 -11.67
CA VAL A 28 -10.47 -19.69 -12.62
C VAL A 28 -11.75 -18.98 -13.04
N GLU A 29 -11.84 -18.62 -14.32
CA GLU A 29 -13.06 -18.10 -14.92
C GLU A 29 -13.99 -19.24 -15.28
N VAL A 30 -15.23 -19.18 -14.78
CA VAL A 30 -16.27 -20.13 -15.06
C VAL A 30 -17.40 -19.45 -15.83
N LYS A 31 -17.49 -19.70 -17.12
CA LYS A 31 -18.53 -19.12 -17.96
C LYS A 31 -19.83 -19.92 -17.85
N LEU A 32 -20.93 -19.25 -17.54
CA LEU A 32 -22.24 -19.90 -17.50
C LEU A 32 -22.69 -20.34 -18.90
N ASN A 33 -23.22 -21.56 -19.00
CA ASN A 33 -23.75 -22.09 -20.27
C ASN A 33 -24.96 -21.29 -20.79
N GLN A 34 -25.68 -20.63 -19.89
CA GLN A 34 -26.79 -19.72 -20.21
C GLN A 34 -26.72 -18.50 -19.29
N PRO A 35 -27.01 -17.31 -19.82
CA PRO A 35 -27.13 -16.13 -18.98
C PRO A 35 -28.21 -16.32 -17.92
N TYR A 36 -27.95 -15.85 -16.70
CA TYR A 36 -28.91 -15.82 -15.61
C TYR A 36 -29.30 -14.35 -15.33
N THR A 37 -30.59 -14.07 -15.37
CA THR A 37 -31.10 -12.74 -15.05
C THR A 37 -31.16 -12.60 -13.52
N ILE A 38 -30.42 -11.66 -12.97
CA ILE A 38 -30.42 -11.38 -11.53
C ILE A 38 -31.77 -10.73 -11.18
N PRO A 39 -32.57 -11.30 -10.26
CA PRO A 39 -33.80 -10.69 -9.81
C PRO A 39 -33.54 -9.46 -8.92
N ALA A 40 -34.56 -8.61 -8.76
CA ALA A 40 -34.43 -7.36 -8.00
C ALA A 40 -34.00 -7.56 -6.53
N GLU A 41 -34.34 -8.69 -5.95
CA GLU A 41 -33.93 -9.10 -4.59
C GLU A 41 -32.47 -9.59 -4.50
N GLY A 42 -31.77 -9.68 -5.60
CA GLY A 42 -30.40 -10.16 -5.67
C GLY A 42 -30.28 -11.67 -5.75
N VAL A 43 -29.04 -12.17 -5.74
CA VAL A 43 -28.70 -13.59 -5.83
C VAL A 43 -27.42 -13.86 -5.07
N TYR A 44 -27.37 -15.00 -4.37
CA TYR A 44 -26.11 -15.53 -3.85
C TYR A 44 -25.50 -16.48 -4.86
N VAL A 45 -24.22 -16.28 -5.13
CA VAL A 45 -23.43 -17.17 -5.99
C VAL A 45 -22.51 -17.98 -5.11
N GLY A 46 -22.50 -19.27 -5.29
CA GLY A 46 -21.70 -20.16 -4.47
C GLY A 46 -21.19 -21.38 -5.23
N TYR A 47 -20.36 -22.14 -4.57
CA TYR A 47 -19.87 -23.42 -5.05
C TYR A 47 -20.08 -24.50 -3.99
N SER A 48 -20.16 -25.73 -4.44
CA SER A 48 -20.15 -26.89 -3.54
C SER A 48 -18.98 -27.79 -3.91
N PHE A 49 -18.39 -28.39 -2.90
CA PHE A 49 -17.33 -29.37 -3.08
C PHE A 49 -17.53 -30.55 -2.14
N LYS A 50 -16.94 -31.67 -2.48
CA LYS A 50 -16.96 -32.88 -1.67
C LYS A 50 -15.55 -33.08 -1.11
N MET A 51 -15.46 -33.18 0.21
CA MET A 51 -14.22 -33.57 0.87
C MET A 51 -14.27 -35.06 1.14
N ASP A 52 -13.53 -35.84 0.36
CA ASP A 52 -13.47 -37.29 0.52
C ASP A 52 -12.40 -37.72 1.54
N GLU A 53 -11.27 -37.00 1.64
CA GLU A 53 -10.24 -37.18 2.67
C GLU A 53 -9.59 -35.82 2.98
N LEU A 54 -9.23 -35.59 4.25
CA LEU A 54 -8.51 -34.41 4.69
C LEU A 54 -7.02 -34.56 4.32
N ASP A 55 -6.62 -34.06 3.17
CA ASP A 55 -5.24 -33.75 2.91
C ASP A 55 -4.85 -32.51 3.73
N GLU A 56 -3.83 -32.64 4.58
CA GLU A 56 -3.38 -31.54 5.44
C GLU A 56 -2.86 -30.31 4.67
N THR A 57 -2.52 -30.47 3.40
CA THR A 57 -1.97 -29.43 2.52
C THR A 57 -2.99 -28.73 1.65
N ASN A 58 -4.16 -29.32 1.37
CA ASN A 58 -5.17 -28.82 0.43
C ASN A 58 -6.57 -28.75 1.03
N ARG A 59 -6.73 -28.07 2.16
CA ARG A 59 -7.98 -28.05 2.92
C ARG A 59 -9.12 -27.24 2.31
N TYR A 60 -8.81 -26.28 1.42
CA TYR A 60 -9.80 -25.34 0.90
C TYR A 60 -9.63 -25.14 -0.61
N PRO A 61 -10.65 -25.43 -1.42
CA PRO A 61 -10.57 -25.29 -2.88
C PRO A 61 -10.62 -23.82 -3.36
N LEU A 62 -11.00 -22.86 -2.50
CA LEU A 62 -10.99 -21.44 -2.81
C LEU A 62 -10.31 -20.63 -1.72
N ARG A 63 -9.69 -19.52 -2.15
CA ARG A 63 -9.18 -18.52 -1.22
C ARG A 63 -10.31 -17.78 -0.54
N ILE A 64 -10.10 -17.45 0.71
CA ILE A 64 -10.88 -16.47 1.46
C ILE A 64 -10.09 -15.16 1.53
N THR A 65 -10.81 -14.05 1.67
CA THR A 65 -10.24 -12.72 1.89
C THR A 65 -10.67 -12.21 3.26
N THR A 66 -9.90 -11.31 3.83
CA THR A 66 -10.21 -10.61 5.07
C THR A 66 -11.05 -9.36 4.86
N GLU A 67 -11.37 -8.99 3.61
CA GLU A 67 -12.37 -7.96 3.35
C GLU A 67 -13.74 -8.46 3.81
N LEU A 68 -14.33 -7.75 4.77
CA LEU A 68 -15.59 -8.13 5.39
C LEU A 68 -16.76 -7.32 4.78
N HIS A 69 -17.76 -8.06 4.30
CA HIS A 69 -19.01 -7.47 3.80
C HIS A 69 -20.20 -8.08 4.52
N THR A 70 -20.94 -7.30 5.27
CA THR A 70 -22.14 -7.75 5.98
C THR A 70 -23.07 -8.54 5.06
N GLY A 71 -23.40 -9.77 5.42
CA GLY A 71 -24.20 -10.68 4.59
C GLY A 71 -23.46 -11.20 3.35
N GLY A 72 -22.13 -11.03 3.28
CA GLY A 72 -21.31 -11.38 2.10
C GLY A 72 -20.93 -12.85 2.01
N MET A 73 -20.98 -13.62 3.11
CA MET A 73 -20.58 -15.03 3.07
C MET A 73 -21.44 -15.92 3.96
N TYR A 74 -21.95 -16.99 3.36
CA TYR A 74 -22.70 -18.03 4.06
C TYR A 74 -22.10 -19.39 3.77
N ILE A 75 -22.00 -20.24 4.78
CA ILE A 75 -21.52 -21.61 4.65
C ILE A 75 -22.60 -22.62 5.06
N HIS A 76 -22.58 -23.79 4.41
CA HIS A 76 -23.43 -24.91 4.73
C HIS A 76 -22.64 -26.22 4.62
N SER A 77 -22.83 -27.11 5.58
CA SER A 77 -22.20 -28.42 5.56
C SER A 77 -23.24 -29.49 5.85
N SER A 78 -23.30 -30.53 5.04
CA SER A 78 -24.22 -31.64 5.26
C SER A 78 -23.93 -32.45 6.56
N LYS A 79 -22.71 -32.32 7.08
CA LYS A 79 -22.31 -33.03 8.33
C LYS A 79 -22.43 -32.16 9.57
N ASN A 80 -21.93 -30.92 9.50
CA ASN A 80 -21.72 -30.08 10.68
C ASN A 80 -22.80 -29.02 10.87
N TYR A 81 -23.38 -28.52 9.78
CA TYR A 81 -24.32 -27.42 9.83
C TYR A 81 -25.54 -27.74 8.98
N ARG A 82 -26.66 -28.02 9.66
CA ARG A 82 -27.93 -28.34 8.98
C ARG A 82 -28.64 -27.13 8.35
N SER A 83 -28.18 -25.94 8.66
CA SER A 83 -28.65 -24.66 8.12
C SER A 83 -27.47 -23.84 7.61
N TRP A 84 -27.76 -22.86 6.77
CA TRP A 84 -26.77 -21.87 6.37
C TRP A 84 -26.35 -21.03 7.58
N ILE A 85 -25.05 -20.83 7.74
CA ILE A 85 -24.44 -20.01 8.78
C ILE A 85 -23.82 -18.80 8.11
N ASP A 86 -24.13 -17.62 8.62
CA ASP A 86 -23.48 -16.38 8.25
C ASP A 86 -22.10 -16.32 8.93
N VAL A 87 -21.05 -16.18 8.11
CA VAL A 87 -19.66 -16.02 8.55
C VAL A 87 -19.05 -14.75 8.00
N SER A 88 -19.88 -13.82 7.58
CA SER A 88 -19.47 -12.55 6.96
C SER A 88 -18.65 -11.65 7.88
N ASP A 89 -18.71 -11.89 9.19
CA ASP A 89 -17.90 -11.20 10.21
C ASP A 89 -16.49 -11.77 10.39
N GLN A 90 -16.20 -12.91 9.74
CA GLN A 90 -14.93 -13.61 9.86
C GLN A 90 -14.11 -13.58 8.56
N CYS A 91 -14.78 -13.73 7.43
CA CYS A 91 -14.12 -13.76 6.13
C CYS A 91 -15.13 -13.57 4.99
N SER A 92 -14.59 -13.28 3.79
CA SER A 92 -15.34 -13.30 2.54
C SER A 92 -14.72 -14.30 1.56
N SER A 93 -15.51 -14.78 0.61
CA SER A 93 -15.02 -15.66 -0.44
C SER A 93 -14.30 -14.85 -1.53
N ALA A 94 -13.12 -15.26 -1.94
CA ALA A 94 -12.42 -14.68 -3.07
C ALA A 94 -13.08 -15.13 -4.40
N MET A 95 -14.33 -14.76 -4.59
CA MET A 95 -15.15 -15.09 -5.74
C MET A 95 -15.80 -13.85 -6.31
N GLN A 96 -15.79 -13.73 -7.64
CA GLN A 96 -16.36 -12.61 -8.35
C GLN A 96 -17.44 -13.07 -9.31
N VAL A 97 -18.41 -12.23 -9.53
CA VAL A 97 -19.49 -12.46 -10.50
C VAL A 97 -19.36 -11.44 -11.61
N LEU A 98 -19.08 -11.91 -12.82
CA LEU A 98 -19.08 -11.07 -14.00
C LEU A 98 -20.53 -10.92 -14.52
N LEU A 99 -21.02 -9.70 -14.53
CA LEU A 99 -22.36 -9.40 -15.03
C LEU A 99 -22.34 -9.35 -16.56
N GLY A 100 -23.10 -10.22 -17.20
CA GLY A 100 -23.33 -10.15 -18.63
C GLY A 100 -24.14 -8.90 -18.99
N GLY A 101 -23.68 -8.13 -19.96
CA GLY A 101 -24.26 -6.81 -20.30
C GLY A 101 -23.50 -5.66 -19.62
N ALA A 102 -22.50 -5.92 -18.77
CA ALA A 102 -21.52 -4.93 -18.41
C ALA A 102 -20.83 -4.40 -19.69
N ALA A 103 -20.51 -3.13 -19.67
CA ALA A 103 -19.76 -2.52 -20.76
C ALA A 103 -18.46 -3.30 -20.99
N GLU A 104 -18.13 -3.57 -22.23
CA GLU A 104 -16.89 -4.29 -22.54
C GLU A 104 -15.67 -3.45 -22.18
N HIS A 105 -15.79 -2.14 -22.38
CA HIS A 105 -14.73 -1.16 -22.21
C HIS A 105 -15.17 -0.07 -21.23
N ALA A 106 -14.90 -0.28 -19.96
CA ALA A 106 -15.22 0.67 -18.89
C ALA A 106 -14.03 0.79 -17.93
N VAL A 107 -13.45 1.99 -17.87
CA VAL A 107 -12.25 2.29 -17.08
C VAL A 107 -12.44 3.60 -16.35
N SER A 108 -12.36 3.57 -15.02
CA SER A 108 -12.25 4.78 -14.21
C SER A 108 -10.80 5.23 -14.07
N VAL A 109 -10.63 6.49 -13.69
CA VAL A 109 -9.30 7.08 -13.44
C VAL A 109 -9.32 7.89 -12.16
N SER A 110 -8.26 7.76 -11.38
CA SER A 110 -8.06 8.49 -10.14
C SER A 110 -6.61 8.98 -10.00
N PRO A 111 -6.35 10.00 -9.16
CA PRO A 111 -5.00 10.48 -8.94
C PRO A 111 -4.12 9.41 -8.30
N ALA A 112 -2.82 9.38 -8.69
CA ALA A 112 -1.82 8.56 -8.04
C ALA A 112 -0.50 9.34 -7.91
N GLY A 113 0.05 9.39 -6.72
CA GLY A 113 1.31 10.09 -6.45
C GLY A 113 1.16 11.59 -6.16
N VAL A 114 2.26 12.29 -6.25
CA VAL A 114 2.38 13.72 -5.93
C VAL A 114 2.46 14.54 -7.21
N TYR A 115 1.63 15.58 -7.30
CA TYR A 115 1.57 16.48 -8.46
C TYR A 115 2.34 17.75 -8.16
N PHE A 116 3.66 17.65 -8.23
CA PHE A 116 4.59 18.72 -7.88
C PHE A 116 5.84 18.68 -8.76
N GLY A 117 6.30 19.82 -9.27
CA GLY A 117 7.47 19.87 -10.14
C GLY A 117 8.04 21.25 -10.36
N ALA A 118 9.09 21.36 -11.18
CA ALA A 118 9.79 22.62 -11.46
C ALA A 118 9.40 23.24 -12.80
N ILE A 119 9.50 24.59 -12.89
CA ILE A 119 9.40 25.32 -14.15
C ILE A 119 10.42 24.82 -15.17
N ASN A 120 10.09 24.98 -16.45
CA ASN A 120 10.96 24.63 -17.58
C ASN A 120 11.43 23.16 -17.55
N LYS A 121 10.60 22.30 -17.01
CA LYS A 121 10.78 20.85 -16.98
C LYS A 121 9.51 20.13 -17.42
N GLN A 122 9.68 19.04 -18.13
CA GLN A 122 8.61 18.06 -18.29
C GLN A 122 8.42 17.35 -16.96
N ILE A 123 7.17 17.22 -16.52
CA ILE A 123 6.85 16.65 -15.22
C ILE A 123 6.08 15.35 -15.45
N PRO A 124 6.60 14.19 -15.01
CA PRO A 124 5.87 12.96 -15.06
C PRO A 124 4.70 13.01 -14.07
N VAL A 125 3.52 12.60 -14.53
CA VAL A 125 2.33 12.44 -13.70
C VAL A 125 1.78 11.04 -13.85
N THR A 126 1.36 10.47 -12.74
CA THR A 126 0.85 9.11 -12.67
C THR A 126 -0.60 9.12 -12.22
N PHE A 127 -1.40 8.33 -12.88
CA PHE A 127 -2.80 8.09 -12.54
C PHE A 127 -3.06 6.60 -12.41
N MET A 128 -3.89 6.25 -11.46
CA MET A 128 -4.40 4.89 -11.30
C MET A 128 -5.60 4.70 -12.22
N VAL A 129 -5.65 3.58 -12.90
CA VAL A 129 -6.76 3.16 -13.74
C VAL A 129 -7.32 1.84 -13.24
N GLU A 130 -8.64 1.77 -13.09
CA GLU A 130 -9.34 0.59 -12.60
C GLU A 130 -10.29 0.05 -13.66
N ASN A 131 -10.31 -1.27 -13.84
CA ASN A 131 -11.11 -1.94 -14.84
C ASN A 131 -12.51 -2.30 -14.31
N HIS A 132 -13.52 -1.68 -14.87
CA HIS A 132 -14.93 -1.98 -14.62
C HIS A 132 -15.60 -2.72 -15.79
N GLY A 133 -14.84 -2.92 -16.88
CA GLY A 133 -15.29 -3.63 -18.07
C GLY A 133 -15.11 -5.13 -18.02
N SER A 134 -15.58 -5.81 -19.04
CA SER A 134 -15.43 -7.26 -19.19
C SER A 134 -14.20 -7.67 -20.03
N SER A 135 -13.46 -6.71 -20.59
CA SER A 135 -12.21 -6.93 -21.34
C SER A 135 -11.00 -6.46 -20.55
N GLY A 136 -9.87 -7.18 -20.66
CA GLY A 136 -8.59 -6.72 -20.12
C GLY A 136 -8.13 -5.43 -20.79
N ILE A 137 -7.48 -4.55 -20.04
CA ILE A 137 -6.98 -3.25 -20.52
C ILE A 137 -5.53 -3.40 -20.98
N LYS A 138 -5.29 -3.16 -22.26
CA LYS A 138 -3.94 -3.18 -22.87
C LYS A 138 -3.47 -1.79 -23.26
N THR A 139 -4.39 -0.95 -23.75
CA THR A 139 -4.10 0.43 -24.18
C THR A 139 -5.25 1.34 -23.79
N LEU A 140 -4.91 2.59 -23.49
CA LEU A 140 -5.84 3.65 -23.12
C LEU A 140 -5.53 4.91 -23.93
N ASP A 141 -6.54 5.45 -24.64
CA ASP A 141 -6.43 6.79 -25.18
C ASP A 141 -6.99 7.78 -24.16
N TYR A 142 -6.26 8.87 -23.97
CA TYR A 142 -6.62 9.91 -23.03
C TYR A 142 -6.58 11.30 -23.66
N ALA A 143 -7.31 12.21 -23.08
CA ALA A 143 -7.25 13.62 -23.35
C ALA A 143 -7.14 14.40 -22.03
N TYR A 144 -6.40 15.50 -22.02
CA TYR A 144 -6.33 16.38 -20.87
C TYR A 144 -6.16 17.83 -21.24
N ASP A 145 -6.68 18.70 -20.38
CA ASP A 145 -6.44 20.13 -20.44
C ASP A 145 -5.40 20.51 -19.37
N TYR A 146 -4.39 21.28 -19.77
CA TYR A 146 -3.31 21.73 -18.91
C TYR A 146 -2.72 23.04 -19.42
N ALA A 147 -2.48 24.00 -18.50
CA ALA A 147 -1.90 25.29 -18.80
C ALA A 147 -2.60 26.04 -19.98
N GLY A 148 -3.91 25.90 -20.11
CA GLY A 148 -4.72 26.54 -21.13
C GLY A 148 -4.68 25.88 -22.52
N SER A 149 -4.11 24.69 -22.64
CA SER A 149 -4.02 23.92 -23.89
C SER A 149 -4.61 22.54 -23.71
N HIS A 150 -5.10 21.98 -24.82
CA HIS A 150 -5.68 20.64 -24.90
C HIS A 150 -4.66 19.65 -25.48
N TYR A 151 -4.50 18.50 -24.85
CA TYR A 151 -3.58 17.45 -25.25
C TYR A 151 -4.28 16.09 -25.33
N THR A 152 -3.77 15.24 -26.19
CA THR A 152 -4.23 13.85 -26.33
C THR A 152 -3.04 12.92 -26.38
N GLY A 153 -3.21 11.70 -25.95
CA GLY A 153 -2.18 10.68 -26.00
C GLY A 153 -2.74 9.28 -25.86
N THR A 154 -1.84 8.31 -25.97
CA THR A 154 -2.12 6.89 -25.72
C THR A 154 -1.13 6.40 -24.69
N ALA A 155 -1.61 5.67 -23.69
CA ALA A 155 -0.80 5.04 -22.68
C ALA A 155 -1.03 3.53 -22.65
N THR A 156 0.00 2.81 -22.23
CA THR A 156 -0.09 1.41 -21.87
C THR A 156 0.04 1.33 -20.34
N PRO A 157 -0.89 0.71 -19.64
CA PRO A 157 -0.75 0.45 -18.21
C PRO A 157 0.54 -0.32 -17.91
N GLU A 158 1.14 -0.10 -16.76
CA GLU A 158 2.37 -0.79 -16.32
C GLU A 158 2.19 -2.32 -16.33
N VAL A 159 0.98 -2.76 -16.00
CA VAL A 159 0.54 -4.15 -16.08
C VAL A 159 -0.80 -4.21 -16.78
N GLU A 160 -1.03 -5.21 -17.64
CA GLU A 160 -2.36 -5.44 -18.23
C GLU A 160 -3.39 -5.64 -17.12
N VAL A 161 -4.43 -4.79 -17.12
CA VAL A 161 -5.46 -4.82 -16.08
C VAL A 161 -6.56 -5.80 -16.46
N GLN A 162 -6.60 -6.92 -15.77
CA GLN A 162 -7.59 -7.96 -16.02
C GLN A 162 -9.01 -7.52 -15.63
N PRO A 163 -10.07 -8.10 -16.23
CA PRO A 163 -11.44 -7.77 -15.88
C PRO A 163 -11.86 -8.47 -14.58
N VAL A 164 -11.23 -8.11 -13.48
CA VAL A 164 -11.47 -8.67 -12.15
C VAL A 164 -11.68 -7.55 -11.15
N TYR A 165 -12.46 -7.79 -10.11
CA TYR A 165 -12.78 -6.80 -9.10
C TYR A 165 -11.51 -6.18 -8.51
N SER A 166 -11.53 -4.86 -8.38
CA SER A 166 -10.38 -4.07 -7.88
C SER A 166 -9.07 -4.28 -8.64
N ALA A 167 -9.13 -4.73 -9.90
CA ALA A 167 -7.94 -4.77 -10.72
C ALA A 167 -7.60 -3.36 -11.20
N TYR A 168 -6.44 -2.90 -10.82
CA TYR A 168 -5.91 -1.60 -11.19
C TYR A 168 -4.48 -1.70 -11.72
N SER A 169 -4.07 -0.66 -12.40
CA SER A 169 -2.68 -0.42 -12.78
C SER A 169 -2.46 1.09 -12.88
N TYR A 170 -1.28 1.47 -13.28
CA TYR A 170 -0.92 2.88 -13.41
C TYR A 170 -0.61 3.23 -14.86
N ILE A 171 -0.91 4.47 -15.22
CA ILE A 171 -0.45 5.11 -16.44
C ILE A 171 0.37 6.32 -16.07
N THR A 172 1.51 6.52 -16.72
CA THR A 172 2.38 7.68 -16.52
C THR A 172 2.63 8.36 -17.85
N PHE A 173 2.51 9.69 -17.87
CA PHE A 173 2.87 10.52 -19.02
C PHE A 173 3.48 11.84 -18.56
N ASN A 174 4.20 12.51 -19.46
CA ASN A 174 4.84 13.78 -19.15
C ASN A 174 3.94 14.96 -19.49
N LEU A 175 3.73 15.86 -18.52
CA LEU A 175 3.15 17.17 -18.78
C LEU A 175 4.14 18.07 -19.51
N PRO A 176 3.66 18.93 -20.43
CA PRO A 176 4.49 19.94 -21.06
C PRO A 176 5.11 20.94 -20.07
N GLU A 177 6.22 21.53 -20.47
CA GLU A 177 6.91 22.53 -19.67
C GLU A 177 6.06 23.79 -19.53
N VAL A 178 6.11 24.43 -18.36
CA VAL A 178 5.58 25.76 -18.09
C VAL A 178 6.69 26.67 -17.59
N ALA A 179 6.66 27.95 -17.97
CA ALA A 179 7.71 28.90 -17.63
C ALA A 179 7.48 29.66 -16.32
N GLN A 180 6.29 29.56 -15.76
CA GLN A 180 5.91 30.29 -14.55
C GLN A 180 5.51 29.34 -13.45
N LYS A 181 5.88 29.66 -12.22
CA LYS A 181 5.39 28.91 -11.06
C LYS A 181 3.92 29.23 -10.78
N GLY A 182 3.21 28.26 -10.23
CA GLY A 182 1.80 28.40 -9.90
C GLY A 182 1.09 27.08 -9.80
N TYR A 183 -0.22 27.16 -9.71
CA TYR A 183 -1.13 26.03 -9.69
C TYR A 183 -1.77 25.86 -11.06
N TYR A 184 -1.65 24.67 -11.61
CA TYR A 184 -2.14 24.33 -12.94
C TYR A 184 -3.11 23.16 -12.84
N PRO A 185 -4.42 23.35 -13.08
CA PRO A 185 -5.36 22.26 -13.12
C PRO A 185 -5.04 21.31 -14.27
N ILE A 186 -5.24 20.03 -14.04
CA ILE A 186 -5.19 18.94 -15.00
C ILE A 186 -6.57 18.33 -15.04
N ASP A 187 -7.28 18.51 -16.14
CA ASP A 187 -8.57 17.86 -16.40
C ASP A 187 -8.34 16.68 -17.32
N LEU A 188 -8.15 15.49 -16.76
CA LEU A 188 -7.84 14.25 -17.48
C LEU A 188 -9.11 13.43 -17.72
N ARG A 189 -9.25 12.87 -18.91
CA ARG A 189 -10.28 11.91 -19.27
C ARG A 189 -9.69 10.74 -20.05
N ILE A 190 -10.06 9.52 -19.67
CA ILE A 190 -9.82 8.32 -20.48
C ILE A 190 -10.94 8.22 -21.54
N THR A 191 -10.57 8.37 -22.79
CA THR A 191 -11.53 8.45 -23.90
C THR A 191 -11.78 7.11 -24.55
N LYS A 192 -10.75 6.26 -24.65
CA LYS A 192 -10.88 4.92 -25.24
C LYS A 192 -10.12 3.87 -24.45
N VAL A 193 -10.61 2.64 -24.54
CA VAL A 193 -10.03 1.42 -24.00
C VAL A 193 -9.85 0.45 -25.15
N ASN A 194 -8.60 0.02 -25.41
CA ASN A 194 -8.26 -0.89 -26.53
C ASN A 194 -8.79 -0.39 -27.89
N GLY A 195 -8.87 0.93 -28.08
CA GLY A 195 -9.35 1.56 -29.32
C GLY A 195 -10.86 1.75 -29.41
N ALA A 196 -11.67 1.21 -28.49
CA ALA A 196 -13.10 1.45 -28.40
C ALA A 196 -13.43 2.55 -27.37
N ASP A 197 -14.58 3.21 -27.51
CA ASP A 197 -14.98 4.29 -26.61
C ASP A 197 -15.12 3.79 -25.17
N ASN A 198 -14.61 4.56 -24.23
CA ASN A 198 -14.76 4.29 -22.81
C ASN A 198 -16.18 4.65 -22.35
N THR A 199 -16.88 3.70 -21.76
CA THR A 199 -18.29 3.86 -21.34
C THR A 199 -18.45 4.13 -19.86
N GLU A 200 -17.32 4.22 -19.11
CA GLU A 200 -17.35 4.49 -17.68
C GLU A 200 -17.75 5.94 -17.39
N PRO A 201 -18.76 6.20 -16.52
CA PRO A 201 -19.11 7.55 -16.11
C PRO A 201 -17.97 8.30 -15.41
N ASP A 202 -17.21 7.60 -14.56
CA ASP A 202 -16.08 8.13 -13.77
C ASP A 202 -14.74 8.06 -14.55
N ALA A 203 -14.81 8.23 -15.85
CA ALA A 203 -13.65 8.20 -16.75
C ALA A 203 -12.78 9.45 -16.69
N SER A 204 -13.07 10.41 -15.81
CA SER A 204 -12.38 11.70 -15.73
C SER A 204 -12.00 12.06 -14.31
N VAL A 205 -10.91 12.80 -14.19
CA VAL A 205 -10.39 13.30 -12.92
C VAL A 205 -9.86 14.72 -13.10
N ASN A 206 -10.12 15.56 -12.09
CA ASN A 206 -9.50 16.87 -11.95
C ASN A 206 -8.44 16.80 -10.86
N GLN A 207 -7.23 17.25 -11.19
CA GLN A 207 -6.10 17.30 -10.28
C GLN A 207 -5.34 18.61 -10.45
N THR A 208 -4.70 19.11 -9.42
CA THR A 208 -3.88 20.33 -9.49
C THR A 208 -2.41 19.97 -9.46
N MET A 209 -1.68 20.45 -10.47
CA MET A 209 -0.23 20.40 -10.52
C MET A 209 0.36 21.66 -9.89
N SER A 210 1.22 21.49 -8.89
CA SER A 210 1.99 22.57 -8.26
C SER A 210 3.34 22.69 -8.96
N VAL A 211 3.59 23.84 -9.59
CA VAL A 211 4.87 24.09 -10.28
C VAL A 211 5.63 25.21 -9.57
N VAL A 212 6.89 24.96 -9.25
CA VAL A 212 7.76 25.84 -8.45
C VAL A 212 9.04 26.18 -9.20
N ASP A 213 9.80 27.18 -8.71
CA ASP A 213 11.10 27.53 -9.29
C ASP A 213 12.11 26.38 -9.13
N VAL A 214 12.15 25.80 -7.93
CA VAL A 214 13.03 24.66 -7.56
C VAL A 214 12.26 23.76 -6.62
N VAL A 215 12.19 22.48 -6.93
CA VAL A 215 11.61 21.47 -6.04
C VAL A 215 12.53 21.29 -4.83
N PRO A 216 12.04 21.44 -3.61
CA PRO A 216 12.81 21.16 -2.41
C PRO A 216 13.29 19.70 -2.39
N LYS A 217 14.48 19.49 -1.81
CA LYS A 217 15.03 18.15 -1.64
C LYS A 217 14.19 17.37 -0.63
N HIS A 218 13.72 16.21 -1.02
CA HIS A 218 13.06 15.28 -0.12
C HIS A 218 14.10 14.43 0.62
N ARG A 219 13.93 14.28 1.92
CA ARG A 219 14.69 13.36 2.79
C ARG A 219 13.70 12.43 3.45
N ALA A 220 13.59 11.23 2.93
CA ALA A 220 12.64 10.25 3.43
C ALA A 220 13.03 9.75 4.82
N LEU A 221 12.03 9.67 5.69
CA LEU A 221 12.15 9.18 7.06
C LEU A 221 11.89 7.68 7.10
N MET A 222 12.81 6.91 7.71
CA MET A 222 12.58 5.53 8.08
C MET A 222 12.41 5.42 9.60
N GLU A 223 11.31 4.80 10.04
CA GLU A 223 11.04 4.51 11.45
C GLU A 223 11.00 3.00 11.66
N GLU A 224 11.83 2.50 12.57
CA GLU A 224 11.88 1.10 12.98
C GLU A 224 11.36 0.99 14.41
N TYR A 225 10.57 -0.02 14.67
CA TYR A 225 9.96 -0.30 15.96
C TYR A 225 10.55 -1.58 16.52
N SER A 226 11.08 -1.49 17.73
CA SER A 226 12.06 -2.44 18.27
C SER A 226 11.88 -2.68 19.76
N GLY A 227 12.70 -3.57 20.30
CA GLY A 227 12.87 -3.81 21.72
C GLY A 227 14.11 -4.63 22.00
N THR A 228 14.82 -4.32 23.09
CA THR A 228 16.03 -5.06 23.49
C THR A 228 15.73 -6.53 23.83
N TRP A 229 14.52 -6.82 24.27
CA TRP A 229 14.01 -8.16 24.55
C TRP A 229 13.71 -8.97 23.26
N CYS A 230 13.60 -8.32 22.12
CA CYS A 230 13.15 -8.92 20.88
C CYS A 230 14.28 -9.63 20.13
N GLY A 231 14.25 -10.95 20.04
CA GLY A 231 15.29 -11.75 19.38
C GLY A 231 15.41 -11.56 17.86
N PHE A 232 14.43 -10.96 17.20
CA PHE A 232 14.45 -10.68 15.75
C PHE A 232 14.83 -9.24 15.44
N CYS A 233 14.69 -8.32 16.37
CA CYS A 233 14.88 -6.88 16.18
C CYS A 233 16.33 -6.46 15.84
N PRO A 234 17.40 -7.19 16.20
CA PRO A 234 18.74 -6.87 15.70
C PRO A 234 18.84 -6.71 14.19
N ARG A 235 17.93 -7.30 13.43
CA ARG A 235 17.87 -7.13 11.96
C ARG A 235 17.52 -5.70 11.57
N GLY A 236 16.58 -5.08 12.28
CA GLY A 236 16.12 -3.73 12.01
C GLY A 236 17.22 -2.71 12.27
N PHE A 237 17.86 -2.76 13.43
CA PHE A 237 18.92 -1.80 13.73
C PHE A 237 20.17 -2.00 12.85
N VAL A 238 20.48 -3.24 12.43
CA VAL A 238 21.52 -3.47 11.43
C VAL A 238 21.17 -2.82 10.10
N GLY A 239 19.90 -2.88 9.71
CA GLY A 239 19.40 -2.16 8.54
C GLY A 239 19.62 -0.65 8.66
N LEU A 240 19.29 -0.05 9.80
CA LEU A 240 19.53 1.38 10.07
C LEU A 240 21.03 1.73 10.01
N GLU A 241 21.89 0.90 10.61
CA GLU A 241 23.35 1.10 10.61
C GLU A 241 23.92 1.06 9.19
N VAL A 242 23.49 0.09 8.38
CA VAL A 242 23.89 0.01 6.97
C VAL A 242 23.47 1.26 6.21
N MET A 243 22.26 1.74 6.43
CA MET A 243 21.75 2.96 5.79
C MET A 243 22.51 4.21 6.22
N ASN A 244 22.82 4.36 7.51
CA ASN A 244 23.66 5.45 8.02
C ASN A 244 25.05 5.42 7.40
N ARG A 245 25.65 4.24 7.25
CA ARG A 245 26.96 4.08 6.60
C ARG A 245 26.94 4.43 5.12
N LEU A 246 25.88 4.04 4.39
CA LEU A 246 25.75 4.30 2.96
C LEU A 246 25.39 5.77 2.65
N TYR A 247 24.59 6.39 3.51
CA TYR A 247 24.00 7.71 3.26
C TYR A 247 24.10 8.64 4.50
N PRO A 248 25.33 8.87 5.04
CA PRO A 248 25.52 9.51 6.34
C PRO A 248 24.96 10.94 6.44
N ASP A 249 24.89 11.66 5.33
CA ASP A 249 24.43 13.05 5.28
C ASP A 249 22.93 13.20 4.97
N ASP A 250 22.31 12.15 4.46
CA ASP A 250 20.96 12.23 3.91
C ASP A 250 19.94 11.32 4.59
N PHE A 251 20.36 10.17 5.09
CA PHE A 251 19.47 9.22 5.72
C PHE A 251 18.95 9.75 7.07
N ILE A 252 17.65 9.56 7.30
CA ILE A 252 17.02 9.82 8.58
C ILE A 252 16.36 8.51 9.02
N GLY A 253 16.95 7.87 10.01
CA GLY A 253 16.45 6.64 10.61
C GLY A 253 16.21 6.82 12.09
N LEU A 254 15.04 6.40 12.56
CA LEU A 254 14.68 6.41 13.99
C LEU A 254 14.34 4.99 14.41
N SER A 255 14.77 4.60 15.61
CA SER A 255 14.35 3.36 16.25
C SER A 255 13.57 3.69 17.52
N TYR A 256 12.34 3.20 17.59
CA TYR A 256 11.47 3.34 18.74
C TYR A 256 11.47 2.06 19.54
N HIS A 257 11.86 2.15 20.80
CA HIS A 257 11.90 1.03 21.71
C HIS A 257 10.64 0.97 22.58
N SER A 258 10.11 -0.23 22.75
CA SER A 258 8.93 -0.51 23.57
C SER A 258 9.19 -1.69 24.50
N GLY A 259 8.63 -1.66 25.68
CA GLY A 259 8.53 -2.83 26.56
C GLY A 259 7.67 -3.94 25.90
N ASP A 260 7.85 -5.19 26.35
CA ASP A 260 7.06 -6.34 25.84
C ASP A 260 5.63 -6.40 26.41
N GLY A 261 5.29 -5.48 27.30
CA GLY A 261 3.98 -5.40 27.96
C GLY A 261 3.76 -6.46 29.07
N SER A 262 4.74 -7.30 29.35
CA SER A 262 4.58 -8.39 30.33
C SER A 262 5.47 -8.26 31.57
N SER A 263 6.77 -8.14 31.44
CA SER A 263 7.71 -8.05 32.56
C SER A 263 9.12 -7.67 32.17
N GLN A 264 9.38 -7.45 30.89
CA GLN A 264 10.70 -7.06 30.40
C GLN A 264 10.66 -5.57 30.06
N ASP A 265 11.23 -4.77 30.94
CA ASP A 265 11.43 -3.34 30.70
C ASP A 265 12.55 -3.20 29.66
N ASP A 266 12.31 -2.39 28.65
CA ASP A 266 13.35 -2.01 27.71
C ASP A 266 14.05 -0.75 28.27
N PRO A 267 15.38 -0.76 28.49
CA PRO A 267 16.09 0.41 29.04
C PRO A 267 16.04 1.63 28.11
N MET A 268 15.68 1.45 26.85
CA MET A 268 15.47 2.50 25.86
C MET A 268 14.00 2.79 25.60
N GLU A 269 13.09 2.23 26.39
CA GLU A 269 11.66 2.44 26.20
C GLU A 269 11.29 3.91 26.30
N VAL A 270 10.69 4.44 25.25
CA VAL A 270 10.22 5.85 25.17
C VAL A 270 8.72 5.96 25.06
N MET A 271 8.04 4.85 24.80
CA MET A 271 6.59 4.80 24.55
C MET A 271 5.96 3.64 25.31
N ASN A 272 4.85 3.90 25.96
CA ASN A 272 4.12 2.90 26.74
C ASN A 272 3.24 2.02 25.84
N GLY A 273 3.82 0.92 25.38
CA GLY A 273 3.07 -0.09 24.63
C GLY A 273 2.68 0.31 23.21
N ASN A 274 2.00 -0.59 22.52
CA ASN A 274 1.63 -0.44 21.10
C ASN A 274 0.65 0.70 20.78
N THR A 275 0.07 1.34 21.79
CA THR A 275 -0.94 2.40 21.60
C THR A 275 -0.34 3.75 21.28
N ASP A 276 0.93 3.98 21.63
CA ASP A 276 1.60 5.26 21.47
C ASP A 276 2.39 5.35 20.15
N PHE A 277 2.46 4.26 19.39
CA PHE A 277 3.11 4.27 18.09
C PHE A 277 2.26 4.93 17.02
N PRO A 278 2.86 5.67 16.10
CA PRO A 278 2.15 6.34 15.00
C PRO A 278 1.39 5.37 14.07
N ASN A 279 1.84 4.12 14.02
CA ASN A 279 1.26 3.06 13.18
C ASN A 279 0.75 1.91 14.06
N ASN A 280 -0.25 1.20 13.55
CA ASN A 280 -0.77 0.00 14.21
C ASN A 280 0.20 -1.17 13.99
N ILE A 281 1.09 -1.40 14.95
CA ILE A 281 2.16 -2.39 14.85
C ILE A 281 1.65 -3.74 15.34
N SER A 282 1.71 -4.75 14.47
CA SER A 282 1.25 -6.11 14.76
C SER A 282 2.36 -7.03 15.31
N GLY A 283 3.63 -6.60 15.27
CA GLY A 283 4.78 -7.39 15.73
C GLY A 283 6.09 -6.62 15.58
N PHE A 284 7.19 -7.20 16.10
CA PHE A 284 8.53 -6.62 16.10
C PHE A 284 9.54 -7.55 15.43
N PRO A 285 10.54 -7.01 14.67
CA PRO A 285 10.67 -5.62 14.29
C PRO A 285 9.63 -5.25 13.24
N ALA A 286 9.16 -4.01 13.27
CA ALA A 286 8.37 -3.41 12.19
C ALA A 286 9.08 -2.16 11.70
N ALA A 287 8.93 -1.81 10.43
CA ALA A 287 9.47 -0.57 9.92
C ALA A 287 8.52 0.08 8.92
N TYR A 288 8.56 1.40 8.89
CA TYR A 288 7.75 2.23 8.00
C TYR A 288 8.59 3.30 7.33
N MET A 289 8.34 3.49 6.05
CA MET A 289 8.86 4.63 5.30
C MET A 289 7.81 5.74 5.28
N GLU A 290 8.18 6.96 5.69
CA GLU A 290 7.29 8.12 5.72
C GLU A 290 6.01 7.92 6.55
N ARG A 291 6.00 7.03 7.53
CA ARG A 291 4.81 6.62 8.31
C ARG A 291 3.64 6.11 7.48
N LYS A 292 3.85 5.80 6.20
CA LYS A 292 2.81 5.41 5.25
C LYS A 292 2.96 3.98 4.77
N TYR A 293 4.19 3.58 4.48
CA TYR A 293 4.47 2.31 3.81
C TYR A 293 5.23 1.39 4.76
N GLU A 294 4.60 0.28 5.12
CA GLU A 294 5.29 -0.79 5.82
C GLU A 294 6.37 -1.37 4.91
N ILE A 295 7.58 -1.47 5.44
CA ILE A 295 8.74 -2.02 4.75
C ILE A 295 9.36 -3.15 5.56
N ASN A 296 10.17 -3.96 4.91
CA ASN A 296 10.90 -5.00 5.60
C ASN A 296 12.12 -4.39 6.30
N ALA A 297 12.07 -4.32 7.64
CA ALA A 297 13.12 -3.73 8.47
C ALA A 297 14.53 -4.34 8.26
N TYR A 298 14.58 -5.55 7.74
CA TYR A 298 15.81 -6.32 7.56
C TYR A 298 15.98 -6.80 6.13
N SER A 299 15.74 -5.96 5.16
CA SER A 299 15.94 -6.34 3.77
C SER A 299 17.40 -6.77 3.52
N GLY A 300 17.73 -7.25 2.37
CA GLY A 300 18.92 -7.99 2.04
C GLY A 300 18.60 -9.42 1.62
N TYR A 301 17.33 -9.82 1.84
CA TYR A 301 16.76 -11.09 1.37
C TYR A 301 15.67 -10.91 0.32
N ASN A 302 15.39 -9.67 -0.07
CA ASN A 302 14.38 -9.32 -1.06
C ASN A 302 14.92 -8.26 -2.03
N ASP A 303 14.09 -7.83 -2.97
CA ASP A 303 14.47 -6.86 -4.01
C ASP A 303 14.48 -5.40 -3.53
N GLU A 304 14.24 -5.13 -2.24
CA GLU A 304 14.16 -3.78 -1.66
C GLU A 304 15.52 -3.16 -1.35
N ALA A 305 16.61 -3.95 -1.44
CA ALA A 305 17.95 -3.51 -1.13
C ALA A 305 19.02 -4.04 -2.07
N THR A 306 20.13 -3.32 -2.20
CA THR A 306 21.36 -3.77 -2.86
C THR A 306 22.33 -4.43 -1.89
N GLU A 307 22.30 -4.03 -0.61
CA GLU A 307 23.00 -4.62 0.51
C GLU A 307 22.02 -5.01 1.61
N PHE A 308 22.53 -5.24 2.80
CA PHE A 308 21.70 -5.50 3.97
C PHE A 308 21.15 -4.19 4.53
N GLY A 309 20.08 -3.70 3.95
CA GLY A 309 19.42 -2.43 4.27
C GLY A 309 18.16 -2.27 3.41
N VAL A 310 17.67 -1.06 3.27
CA VAL A 310 16.47 -0.72 2.50
C VAL A 310 16.74 0.41 1.49
N ASP A 311 17.94 0.43 0.94
CA ASP A 311 18.45 1.52 0.12
C ASP A 311 17.60 1.78 -1.13
N LYS A 312 17.11 0.76 -1.81
CA LYS A 312 16.26 0.94 -3.00
C LYS A 312 14.93 1.60 -2.68
N VAL A 313 14.26 1.15 -1.62
CA VAL A 313 12.98 1.71 -1.19
C VAL A 313 13.16 3.15 -0.71
N TRP A 314 14.22 3.40 0.06
CA TRP A 314 14.53 4.73 0.57
C TRP A 314 14.90 5.70 -0.56
N LEU A 315 15.73 5.29 -1.53
CA LEU A 315 16.07 6.11 -2.70
C LEU A 315 14.82 6.46 -3.52
N ALA A 316 13.94 5.48 -3.74
CA ALA A 316 12.67 5.72 -4.43
C ALA A 316 11.79 6.72 -3.66
N ALA A 317 11.75 6.66 -2.33
CA ALA A 317 11.03 7.64 -1.52
C ALA A 317 11.67 9.04 -1.61
N CYS A 318 13.01 9.14 -1.62
CA CYS A 318 13.73 10.42 -1.78
C CYS A 318 13.55 11.06 -3.17
N GLU A 319 13.18 10.28 -4.19
CA GLU A 319 12.86 10.82 -5.54
C GLU A 319 11.50 11.51 -5.59
N LEU A 320 10.62 11.26 -4.61
CA LEU A 320 9.35 11.97 -4.53
C LEU A 320 9.60 13.46 -4.24
N PRO A 321 8.82 14.37 -4.83
CA PRO A 321 9.00 15.80 -4.58
C PRO A 321 8.58 16.16 -3.15
N ALA A 322 9.35 17.05 -2.51
CA ALA A 322 8.94 17.69 -1.26
C ALA A 322 8.23 19.01 -1.55
N GLU A 323 7.13 19.26 -0.85
CA GLU A 323 6.34 20.48 -1.00
C GLU A 323 6.91 21.68 -0.21
N ALA A 324 7.80 21.40 0.73
CA ALA A 324 8.46 22.40 1.57
C ALA A 324 9.91 22.01 1.85
N SER A 325 10.73 23.00 2.16
CA SER A 325 12.04 22.80 2.78
C SER A 325 11.97 23.13 4.28
N ILE A 326 12.73 22.39 5.07
CA ILE A 326 12.82 22.55 6.53
C ILE A 326 14.29 22.75 6.92
N ASP A 327 14.57 23.85 7.59
CA ASP A 327 15.86 24.11 8.24
C ASP A 327 15.68 24.01 9.76
N VAL A 328 16.47 23.17 10.42
CA VAL A 328 16.43 22.95 11.86
C VAL A 328 17.73 23.43 12.50
N LYS A 329 17.58 24.17 13.60
CA LYS A 329 18.71 24.56 14.49
C LYS A 329 18.37 24.10 15.89
N ALA A 330 19.37 23.51 16.55
CA ALA A 330 19.24 23.08 17.95
C ALA A 330 20.44 23.56 18.75
N ASP A 331 20.16 24.13 19.92
CA ASP A 331 21.15 24.58 20.88
C ASP A 331 20.99 23.79 22.19
N LEU A 332 22.07 23.19 22.67
CA LEU A 332 22.13 22.53 23.96
C LEU A 332 22.61 23.51 25.01
N SER A 333 21.93 23.58 26.15
CA SER A 333 22.36 24.41 27.27
C SER A 333 23.72 23.96 27.84
N ALA A 334 24.47 24.88 28.47
CA ALA A 334 25.79 24.59 29.00
C ALA A 334 25.81 23.48 30.05
N ASP A 335 24.74 23.30 30.79
CA ASP A 335 24.54 22.23 31.77
C ASP A 335 23.93 20.95 31.17
N GLN A 336 23.74 20.93 29.85
CA GLN A 336 23.17 19.82 29.08
C GLN A 336 21.76 19.37 29.53
N SER A 337 21.03 20.25 30.22
CA SER A 337 19.70 19.93 30.74
C SER A 337 18.55 20.32 29.79
N THR A 338 18.82 21.17 28.80
CA THR A 338 17.79 21.73 27.94
C THR A 338 18.25 21.82 26.50
N VAL A 339 17.43 21.32 25.57
CA VAL A 339 17.58 21.51 24.14
C VAL A 339 16.57 22.56 23.66
N LYS A 340 17.05 23.57 22.97
CA LYS A 340 16.21 24.54 22.27
C LYS A 340 16.28 24.31 20.78
N ALA A 341 15.20 23.79 20.18
CA ALA A 341 15.10 23.59 18.75
C ALA A 341 14.24 24.68 18.10
N THR A 342 14.63 25.06 16.88
CA THR A 342 13.90 25.98 16.03
C THR A 342 13.86 25.43 14.62
N ALA A 343 12.67 25.30 14.04
CA ALA A 343 12.49 24.92 12.64
C ALA A 343 12.00 26.11 11.83
N SER A 344 12.57 26.28 10.64
CA SER A 344 12.10 27.23 9.63
C SER A 344 11.60 26.45 8.45
N VAL A 345 10.29 26.56 8.14
CA VAL A 345 9.67 25.89 7.02
C VAL A 345 9.43 26.90 5.91
N ASN A 346 9.90 26.57 4.70
CA ASN A 346 9.69 27.42 3.53
C ASN A 346 8.89 26.67 2.48
N PHE A 347 7.73 27.21 2.12
CA PHE A 347 6.87 26.73 1.06
C PHE A 347 7.11 27.56 -0.21
N PRO A 348 7.52 26.96 -1.33
CA PRO A 348 7.81 27.70 -2.57
C PRO A 348 6.55 28.27 -3.24
N LEU A 349 5.36 27.77 -2.89
CA LEU A 349 4.05 28.31 -3.26
C LEU A 349 3.24 28.63 -2.00
N ALA A 350 2.32 29.59 -2.10
CA ALA A 350 1.38 29.87 -1.02
C ALA A 350 0.48 28.66 -0.79
N ILE A 351 0.38 28.22 0.46
CA ILE A 351 -0.47 27.09 0.84
C ILE A 351 -1.92 27.58 0.80
N GLN A 352 -2.79 26.84 0.10
CA GLN A 352 -4.21 27.20 0.01
C GLN A 352 -5.06 26.51 1.08
N ASP A 353 -4.64 25.32 1.54
CA ASP A 353 -5.39 24.56 2.55
C ASP A 353 -4.37 23.77 3.40
N ALA A 354 -4.05 24.28 4.58
CA ALA A 354 -2.91 23.79 5.35
C ALA A 354 -3.35 22.81 6.44
N GLY A 355 -3.16 21.53 6.17
CA GLY A 355 -3.15 20.50 7.21
C GLY A 355 -1.73 20.09 7.64
N TYR A 356 -0.75 20.99 7.52
CA TYR A 356 0.64 20.66 7.89
C TYR A 356 0.86 20.86 9.39
N GLU A 357 1.51 19.87 9.98
CA GLU A 357 1.97 19.91 11.36
C GLU A 357 3.48 19.77 11.41
N ILE A 358 4.12 20.33 12.44
CA ILE A 358 5.55 20.16 12.70
C ILE A 358 5.69 19.35 13.98
N GLU A 359 6.38 18.23 13.86
CA GLU A 359 6.75 17.41 14.99
C GLU A 359 8.26 17.54 15.25
N PHE A 360 8.65 17.68 16.50
CA PHE A 360 10.04 17.64 16.94
C PHE A 360 10.29 16.33 17.69
N VAL A 361 11.19 15.53 17.16
CA VAL A 361 11.62 14.29 17.81
C VAL A 361 13.02 14.49 18.35
N LEU A 362 13.18 14.33 19.68
CA LEU A 362 14.48 14.30 20.30
C LEU A 362 15.03 12.87 20.22
N VAL A 363 16.17 12.72 19.58
CA VAL A 363 16.83 11.42 19.39
C VAL A 363 18.06 11.34 20.25
N ALA A 364 18.23 10.23 20.94
CA ALA A 364 19.48 9.85 21.59
C ALA A 364 20.21 8.85 20.72
N ASP A 365 21.49 9.06 20.49
CA ASP A 365 22.35 8.20 19.68
C ASP A 365 23.42 7.54 20.53
N SER A 366 23.96 6.43 20.03
CA SER A 366 25.06 5.70 20.68
C SER A 366 24.77 5.32 22.14
N LEU A 367 23.54 4.93 22.43
CA LEU A 367 23.14 4.50 23.77
C LEU A 367 23.82 3.16 24.09
N CYS A 368 24.59 3.15 25.16
CA CYS A 368 25.20 1.96 25.71
C CYS A 368 24.75 1.76 27.16
N GLY A 369 24.48 0.50 27.53
CA GLY A 369 24.06 0.14 28.87
C GLY A 369 24.71 -1.14 29.34
N GLU A 370 24.60 -1.38 30.66
CA GLU A 370 25.02 -2.62 31.31
C GLU A 370 23.77 -3.33 31.82
N GLY A 371 23.67 -4.64 31.58
CA GLY A 371 22.54 -5.45 32.00
C GLY A 371 22.33 -6.62 31.06
N GLU A 372 21.51 -7.60 31.48
CA GLU A 372 21.23 -8.80 30.67
C GLU A 372 20.49 -8.43 29.36
N GLU A 373 19.60 -7.48 29.40
CA GLU A 373 18.82 -6.98 28.24
C GLU A 373 19.73 -6.37 27.17
N TRP A 374 20.72 -5.58 27.56
CA TRP A 374 21.71 -5.01 26.64
C TRP A 374 22.64 -6.07 26.06
N ILE A 375 23.07 -7.00 26.91
CA ILE A 375 23.92 -8.13 26.51
C ILE A 375 23.16 -9.00 25.51
N GLN A 376 21.89 -9.25 25.77
CA GLN A 376 21.05 -10.07 24.92
C GLN A 376 20.87 -9.44 23.53
N HIS A 377 20.57 -8.15 23.46
CA HIS A 377 20.43 -7.42 22.22
C HIS A 377 21.71 -7.49 21.38
N ASN A 378 22.85 -7.15 21.97
CA ASN A 378 24.16 -7.25 21.33
C ASN A 378 24.51 -8.68 20.93
N TYR A 379 24.15 -9.67 21.76
CA TYR A 379 24.38 -11.08 21.45
C TYR A 379 23.63 -11.53 20.19
N TYR A 380 22.38 -11.20 20.07
CA TYR A 380 21.59 -11.55 18.89
C TYR A 380 22.08 -10.84 17.62
N ALA A 381 22.47 -9.58 17.72
CA ALA A 381 23.06 -8.85 16.62
C ALA A 381 24.33 -9.53 16.11
N ARG A 382 25.28 -9.80 16.99
CA ARG A 382 26.56 -10.47 16.65
C ARG A 382 26.34 -11.87 16.09
N LYS A 383 25.44 -12.63 16.69
CA LYS A 383 25.13 -13.99 16.24
C LYS A 383 24.50 -14.03 14.85
N ALA A 384 23.61 -13.09 14.55
CA ALA A 384 22.86 -13.07 13.31
C ALA A 384 23.67 -12.47 12.15
N TYR A 385 24.52 -11.46 12.40
CA TYR A 385 25.10 -10.60 11.37
C TYR A 385 26.60 -10.43 11.44
N GLY A 386 27.26 -11.07 12.41
CA GLY A 386 28.69 -10.95 12.62
C GLY A 386 29.10 -9.82 13.59
N GLU A 387 30.38 -9.59 13.70
CA GLU A 387 30.89 -8.47 14.49
C GLU A 387 30.77 -7.20 13.67
N PHE A 388 30.08 -6.21 14.24
CA PHE A 388 30.10 -4.85 13.72
C PHE A 388 31.25 -4.11 14.41
N ASP A 389 32.13 -3.48 13.63
CA ASP A 389 33.07 -2.51 14.18
C ASP A 389 32.24 -1.31 14.67
N GLN A 390 32.20 -1.11 15.98
CA GLN A 390 31.57 0.02 16.66
C GLN A 390 32.43 1.26 16.52
#